data_e9892eb967090c88825c8326b3f34c55
#
_entry.id   e9892eb967090c88825c8326b3f34c55
#
_cell.length_a   1.000
_cell.length_b   1.000
_cell.length_c   1.000
_cell.angle_alpha   90.00
_cell.angle_beta   90.00
_cell.angle_gamma   90.00
#
_symmetry.space_group_name_H-M   'P 1'
#
loop_
_entity.id
_entity.type
_entity.pdbx_description
1 polymer ?
#
loop_
_entity_poly.entity_id
_entity_poly.type
_entity_poly.pdbx_seq_one_letter_code
_entity_poly.pdbx_strand_id
1 'polypeptide(L)'
;MSTYRTRYDELVAHTTHAVLESKGVTEPKLRWAVAHDRVADIPAALASYVEKVRHHAYKVTDADVEALKRAGYSEDAIFEVTAAAALGAALTRLERGMIALHESKP
;
A
#
# COMPACT_ATOMS: atom_id res chain seq x y z
N MET A 1 12.36 14.25 22.99
CA MET A 1 11.71 13.79 21.76
C MET A 1 11.16 14.99 20.99
N SER A 2 11.36 15.07 19.71
CA SER A 2 10.92 16.24 18.97
C SER A 2 9.44 16.16 18.63
N THR A 3 8.77 17.32 18.62
CA THR A 3 7.37 17.45 18.19
C THR A 3 7.18 16.95 16.76
N TYR A 4 8.19 17.11 15.94
CA TYR A 4 8.23 16.66 14.57
C TYR A 4 8.02 15.14 14.48
N ARG A 5 8.73 14.36 15.29
CA ARG A 5 8.62 12.91 15.30
C ARG A 5 7.24 12.45 15.74
N THR A 6 6.66 13.12 16.76
CA THR A 6 5.33 12.81 17.25
C THR A 6 4.28 13.02 16.15
N ARG A 7 4.37 14.15 15.44
CA ARG A 7 3.42 14.42 14.34
C ARG A 7 3.57 13.43 13.19
N TYR A 8 4.77 13.00 12.89
CA TYR A 8 5.02 11.98 11.90
C TYR A 8 4.32 10.65 12.30
N ASP A 9 4.53 10.22 13.53
CA ASP A 9 3.95 8.97 14.02
C ASP A 9 2.42 9.02 13.98
N GLU A 10 1.83 10.14 14.39
CA GLU A 10 0.38 10.33 14.35
C GLU A 10 -0.17 10.31 12.93
N LEU A 11 0.51 10.96 12.01
CA LEU A 11 0.11 10.99 10.60
C LEU A 11 0.16 9.59 9.97
N VAL A 12 1.23 8.86 10.23
CA VAL A 12 1.38 7.49 9.72
C VAL A 12 0.29 6.60 10.29
N ALA A 13 0.02 6.66 11.59
CA ALA A 13 -1.00 5.85 12.22
C ALA A 13 -2.39 6.17 11.67
N HIS A 14 -2.71 7.45 11.52
CA HIS A 14 -4.00 7.88 11.00
C HIS A 14 -4.21 7.42 9.55
N THR A 15 -3.20 7.62 8.70
CA THR A 15 -3.26 7.24 7.30
C THR A 15 -3.35 5.72 7.15
N THR A 16 -2.58 4.98 7.92
CA THR A 16 -2.60 3.52 7.91
C THR A 16 -3.99 3.01 8.29
N HIS A 17 -4.58 3.56 9.34
CA HIS A 17 -5.93 3.18 9.76
C HIS A 17 -6.95 3.48 8.66
N ALA A 18 -6.89 4.67 8.08
CA ALA A 18 -7.84 5.08 7.05
C ALA A 18 -7.80 4.18 5.81
N VAL A 19 -6.60 3.79 5.38
CA VAL A 19 -6.45 2.97 4.17
C VAL A 19 -6.66 1.48 4.44
N LEU A 20 -6.10 0.96 5.53
CA LEU A 20 -6.04 -0.48 5.75
C LEU A 20 -7.15 -1.02 6.64
N GLU A 21 -7.68 -0.23 7.55
CA GLU A 21 -8.62 -0.74 8.57
C GLU A 21 -10.03 -0.20 8.45
N SER A 22 -10.24 0.88 7.69
CA SER A 22 -11.57 1.44 7.54
C SER A 22 -12.47 0.52 6.72
N LYS A 23 -13.78 0.73 6.86
CA LYS A 23 -14.76 -0.05 6.13
C LYS A 23 -14.62 0.19 4.64
N GLY A 24 -14.59 -0.89 3.86
CA GLY A 24 -14.53 -0.86 2.41
C GLY A 24 -15.18 -2.09 1.82
N VAL A 25 -15.02 -2.31 0.52
CA VAL A 25 -15.57 -3.50 -0.15
C VAL A 25 -14.64 -4.69 -0.05
N THR A 26 -13.34 -4.46 0.23
CA THR A 26 -12.38 -5.53 0.47
C THR A 26 -12.20 -5.76 1.96
N GLU A 27 -11.78 -6.97 2.32
CA GLU A 27 -11.46 -7.30 3.71
C GLU A 27 -10.21 -6.54 4.16
N PRO A 28 -10.20 -5.98 5.37
CA PRO A 28 -8.99 -5.34 5.90
C PRO A 28 -7.77 -6.26 5.87
N LYS A 29 -7.97 -7.55 6.11
CA LYS A 29 -6.90 -8.55 6.07
C LYS A 29 -6.19 -8.58 4.72
N LEU A 30 -6.96 -8.47 3.63
CA LEU A 30 -6.39 -8.40 2.28
C LEU A 30 -5.55 -7.12 2.11
N ARG A 31 -6.08 -5.99 2.54
CA ARG A 31 -5.38 -4.71 2.41
C ARG A 31 -4.07 -4.71 3.21
N TRP A 32 -4.08 -5.32 4.40
CA TRP A 32 -2.87 -5.50 5.19
C TRP A 32 -1.84 -6.35 4.46
N ALA A 33 -2.27 -7.49 3.88
CA ALA A 33 -1.37 -8.36 3.13
C ALA A 33 -0.74 -7.62 1.95
N VAL A 34 -1.53 -6.84 1.24
CA VAL A 34 -1.07 -6.05 0.10
C VAL A 34 -0.05 -4.99 0.54
N ALA A 35 -0.34 -4.26 1.61
CA ALA A 35 0.54 -3.20 2.11
C ALA A 35 1.88 -3.76 2.60
N HIS A 36 1.87 -4.96 3.19
CA HIS A 36 3.07 -5.59 3.75
C HIS A 36 3.74 -6.61 2.82
N ASP A 37 3.31 -6.65 1.57
CA ASP A 37 3.88 -7.53 0.54
C ASP A 37 3.88 -9.01 0.95
N ARG A 38 2.81 -9.44 1.59
CA ARG A 38 2.63 -10.84 1.97
C ARG A 38 2.05 -11.64 0.81
N VAL A 39 2.89 -11.95 -0.15
CA VAL A 39 2.51 -12.55 -1.43
C VAL A 39 1.66 -13.80 -1.24
N ALA A 40 1.99 -14.64 -0.26
CA ALA A 40 1.25 -15.88 0.01
C ALA A 40 -0.23 -15.63 0.39
N ASP A 41 -0.54 -14.45 0.92
CA ASP A 41 -1.88 -14.09 1.36
C ASP A 41 -2.62 -13.20 0.35
N ILE A 42 -2.03 -13.00 -0.83
CA ILE A 42 -2.63 -12.18 -1.88
C ILE A 42 -3.12 -13.12 -2.99
N PRO A 43 -4.40 -13.03 -3.40
CA PRO A 43 -4.92 -13.84 -4.50
C PRO A 43 -4.05 -13.69 -5.76
N ALA A 44 -3.82 -14.80 -6.45
CA ALA A 44 -2.95 -14.82 -7.63
C ALA A 44 -3.36 -13.78 -8.68
N ALA A 45 -4.65 -13.56 -8.87
CA ALA A 45 -5.14 -12.58 -9.85
C ALA A 45 -4.71 -11.15 -9.52
N LEU A 46 -4.50 -10.84 -8.25
CA LEU A 46 -4.06 -9.51 -7.80
C LEU A 46 -2.55 -9.38 -7.67
N ALA A 47 -1.84 -10.49 -7.49
CA ALA A 47 -0.42 -10.46 -7.12
C ALA A 47 0.44 -9.69 -8.12
N SER A 48 0.26 -9.93 -9.41
CA SER A 48 1.07 -9.26 -10.43
C SER A 48 0.74 -7.77 -10.53
N TYR A 49 -0.52 -7.40 -10.34
CA TYR A 49 -0.93 -6.00 -10.32
C TYR A 49 -0.34 -5.26 -9.10
N VAL A 50 -0.40 -5.89 -7.93
CA VAL A 50 0.17 -5.34 -6.69
C VAL A 50 1.67 -5.11 -6.85
N GLU A 51 2.38 -6.09 -7.41
CA GLU A 51 3.81 -5.97 -7.69
C GLU A 51 4.10 -4.76 -8.57
N LYS A 52 3.30 -4.59 -9.61
CA LYS A 52 3.46 -3.48 -10.54
C LYS A 52 3.22 -2.13 -9.86
N VAL A 53 2.17 -2.02 -9.04
CA VAL A 53 1.89 -0.79 -8.30
C VAL A 53 3.01 -0.46 -7.31
N ARG A 54 3.54 -1.47 -6.61
CA ARG A 54 4.58 -1.26 -5.61
C ARG A 54 5.91 -0.82 -6.21
N HIS A 55 6.31 -1.45 -7.30
CA HIS A 55 7.68 -1.32 -7.82
C HIS A 55 7.78 -0.67 -9.19
N HIS A 56 6.69 -0.63 -9.94
CA HIS A 56 6.67 -0.12 -11.31
C HIS A 56 5.36 0.60 -11.62
N ALA A 57 4.94 1.51 -10.73
CA ALA A 57 3.66 2.20 -10.85
C ALA A 57 3.48 2.88 -12.22
N TYR A 58 4.56 3.38 -12.80
CA TYR A 58 4.54 4.05 -14.10
C TYR A 58 4.19 3.09 -15.25
N LYS A 59 4.22 1.78 -15.01
CA LYS A 59 3.87 0.76 -16.02
C LYS A 59 2.42 0.29 -15.95
N VAL A 60 1.67 0.77 -14.94
CA VAL A 60 0.25 0.41 -14.82
C VAL A 60 -0.53 1.03 -15.97
N THR A 61 -1.33 0.22 -16.63
CA THR A 61 -2.13 0.66 -17.80
C THR A 61 -3.59 0.33 -17.61
N ASP A 62 -4.42 0.89 -18.49
CA ASP A 62 -5.85 0.57 -18.51
C ASP A 62 -6.08 -0.93 -18.73
N ALA A 63 -5.22 -1.58 -19.50
CA ALA A 63 -5.31 -3.02 -19.74
C ALA A 63 -5.13 -3.83 -18.45
N ASP A 64 -4.27 -3.38 -17.53
CA ASP A 64 -4.10 -4.03 -16.24
C ASP A 64 -5.39 -3.98 -15.43
N VAL A 65 -6.04 -2.83 -15.40
CA VAL A 65 -7.30 -2.64 -14.69
C VAL A 65 -8.42 -3.46 -15.33
N GLU A 66 -8.51 -3.44 -16.65
CA GLU A 66 -9.53 -4.22 -17.37
C GLU A 66 -9.38 -5.72 -17.13
N ALA A 67 -8.14 -6.23 -17.02
CA ALA A 67 -7.89 -7.62 -16.72
C ALA A 67 -8.45 -8.00 -15.34
N LEU A 68 -8.29 -7.11 -14.34
CA LEU A 68 -8.84 -7.35 -13.00
C LEU A 68 -10.37 -7.31 -13.00
N LYS A 69 -10.96 -6.40 -13.77
CA LYS A 69 -12.42 -6.36 -13.91
C LYS A 69 -12.95 -7.65 -14.51
N ARG A 70 -12.27 -8.18 -15.53
CA ARG A 70 -12.65 -9.46 -16.13
C ARG A 70 -12.50 -10.61 -15.15
N ALA A 71 -11.56 -10.51 -14.21
CA ALA A 71 -11.39 -11.52 -13.16
C ALA A 71 -12.43 -11.40 -12.05
N GLY A 72 -13.34 -10.42 -12.12
CA GLY A 72 -14.43 -10.27 -11.18
C GLY A 72 -14.28 -9.21 -10.10
N TYR A 73 -13.20 -8.42 -10.16
CA TYR A 73 -12.97 -7.35 -9.17
C TYR A 73 -13.72 -6.08 -9.57
N SER A 74 -14.42 -5.47 -8.61
CA SER A 74 -15.07 -4.20 -8.84
C SER A 74 -14.05 -3.07 -8.89
N GLU A 75 -14.46 -1.92 -9.45
CA GLU A 75 -13.60 -0.74 -9.45
C GLU A 75 -13.22 -0.32 -8.04
N ASP A 76 -14.17 -0.38 -7.10
CA ASP A 76 -13.89 -0.03 -5.70
C ASP A 76 -12.86 -0.96 -5.08
N ALA A 77 -12.97 -2.28 -5.35
CA ALA A 77 -11.99 -3.24 -4.85
C ALA A 77 -10.60 -2.97 -5.43
N ILE A 78 -10.53 -2.69 -6.73
CA ILE A 78 -9.26 -2.37 -7.39
C ILE A 78 -8.65 -1.10 -6.81
N PHE A 79 -9.47 -0.07 -6.56
CA PHE A 79 -9.02 1.16 -5.93
C PHE A 79 -8.43 0.89 -4.55
N GLU A 80 -9.14 0.12 -3.72
CA GLU A 80 -8.68 -0.17 -2.35
C GLU A 80 -7.37 -0.94 -2.34
N VAL A 81 -7.22 -1.91 -3.22
CA VAL A 81 -5.99 -2.68 -3.36
C VAL A 81 -4.85 -1.78 -3.84
N THR A 82 -5.13 -0.91 -4.80
CA THR A 82 -4.15 0.04 -5.32
C THR A 82 -3.67 0.98 -4.23
N ALA A 83 -4.61 1.52 -3.44
CA ALA A 83 -4.28 2.42 -2.34
C ALA A 83 -3.42 1.71 -1.28
N ALA A 84 -3.77 0.46 -0.94
CA ALA A 84 -3.00 -0.32 0.03
C ALA A 84 -1.59 -0.60 -0.47
N ALA A 85 -1.44 -0.97 -1.74
CA ALA A 85 -0.12 -1.23 -2.34
C ALA A 85 0.74 0.03 -2.37
N ALA A 86 0.15 1.16 -2.76
CA ALA A 86 0.85 2.45 -2.81
C ALA A 86 1.26 2.91 -1.41
N LEU A 87 0.38 2.75 -0.43
CA LEU A 87 0.69 3.09 0.95
C LEU A 87 1.85 2.25 1.46
N GLY A 88 1.82 0.94 1.22
CA GLY A 88 2.90 0.04 1.65
C GLY A 88 4.24 0.45 1.06
N ALA A 89 4.28 0.77 -0.23
CA ALA A 89 5.49 1.23 -0.89
C ALA A 89 5.98 2.56 -0.31
N ALA A 90 5.06 3.49 -0.08
CA ALA A 90 5.40 4.80 0.50
C ALA A 90 5.95 4.66 1.92
N LEU A 91 5.32 3.84 2.75
CA LEU A 91 5.78 3.64 4.13
C LEU A 91 7.17 3.00 4.17
N THR A 92 7.45 2.05 3.29
CA THR A 92 8.76 1.43 3.20
C THR A 92 9.83 2.47 2.85
N ARG A 93 9.56 3.32 1.87
CA ARG A 93 10.49 4.37 1.46
C ARG A 93 10.70 5.41 2.55
N LEU A 94 9.61 5.79 3.20
CA LEU A 94 9.66 6.77 4.29
C LEU A 94 10.48 6.23 5.46
N GLU A 95 10.25 4.99 5.84
CA GLU A 95 10.98 4.33 6.92
C GLU A 95 12.48 4.28 6.63
N ARG A 96 12.85 3.90 5.41
CA ARG A 96 14.25 3.89 5.00
C ARG A 96 14.88 5.27 5.03
N GLY A 97 14.12 6.28 4.59
CA GLY A 97 14.58 7.67 4.66
C GLY A 97 14.81 8.13 6.09
N MET A 98 13.90 7.77 7.00
CA MET A 98 14.02 8.13 8.41
C MET A 98 15.21 7.42 9.06
N ILE A 99 15.46 6.17 8.72
CA ILE A 99 16.64 5.43 9.22
C ILE A 99 17.91 6.10 8.73
N ALA A 100 18.00 6.43 7.45
CA ALA A 100 19.16 7.09 6.88
C ALA A 100 19.41 8.45 7.54
N LEU A 101 18.35 9.22 7.76
CA LEU A 101 18.45 10.52 8.42
C LEU A 101 18.98 10.35 9.85
N HIS A 102 18.49 9.35 10.57
CA HIS A 102 18.92 9.09 11.93
C HIS A 102 20.40 8.67 11.98
N GLU A 103 20.81 7.80 11.07
CA GLU A 103 22.18 7.29 11.00
C GLU A 103 23.19 8.35 10.55
N SER A 104 22.74 9.36 9.80
CA SER A 104 23.63 10.40 9.29
C SER A 104 23.99 11.46 10.32
N LYS A 105 23.42 11.41 11.51
CA LYS A 105 23.74 12.38 12.57
C LYS A 105 25.16 12.21 13.04
N PRO A 106 25.87 13.34 13.26
CA PRO A 106 27.23 13.30 13.78
C PRO A 106 27.28 12.74 15.20
#